data_fbc39d43d856b25597e5306639f6a58c
#
_entry.id   fbc39d43d856b25597e5306639f6a58c
#
_cell.length_a   1.000
_cell.length_b   1.000
_cell.length_c   1.000
_cell.angle_alpha   90.00
_cell.angle_beta   90.00
_cell.angle_gamma   90.00
#
_symmetry.space_group_name_H-M   'P 1'
#
loop_
_entity.id
_entity.type
_entity.pdbx_description
1 polymer ?
#
loop_
_entity_poly.entity_id
_entity_poly.type
_entity_poly.pdbx_seq_one_letter_code
_entity_poly.pdbx_strand_id
1 'polypeptide(L)'
;MKKPFLSFLLVGFMLPSFAQSFEGVIDFRKTNGVEKVYYSYSVKDNMVRIDEKSEDGKNVIATLLVNLSSKEILALSHERKLYMKRESKTTERVAGSPKIIRSGNHRFIGGYDCEQWRVKKESENTEISYWVTKGKYDFFLPLLGVLGRKDRFATYYLSIPEREGYFPVDAVERDAQRNEKGRLEVIQIAEKKLDNSLFVVPISYMQMEN
;
A
#
# COMPACT_ATOMS: atom_id res chain seq x y z
N MET A 1 66.95 13.76 23.28
CA MET A 1 65.54 13.84 23.81
C MET A 1 64.59 13.53 22.69
N LYS A 2 64.00 12.32 22.66
CA LYS A 2 63.03 11.89 21.65
C LYS A 2 61.62 12.11 22.23
N LYS A 3 60.80 12.95 21.56
CA LYS A 3 59.39 13.19 21.96
C LYS A 3 58.53 12.05 21.43
N PRO A 4 57.60 11.46 22.21
CA PRO A 4 56.68 10.46 21.71
C PRO A 4 55.55 11.15 20.94
N PHE A 5 55.27 10.65 19.73
CA PHE A 5 54.15 11.04 18.88
C PHE A 5 52.90 10.27 19.33
N LEU A 6 51.99 10.94 20.00
CA LEU A 6 50.73 10.34 20.47
C LEU A 6 49.75 10.31 19.29
N SER A 7 49.59 9.13 18.68
CA SER A 7 48.63 8.90 17.58
C SER A 7 47.25 8.74 18.17
N PHE A 8 46.37 9.73 17.97
CA PHE A 8 44.96 9.70 18.40
C PHE A 8 44.16 8.89 17.39
N LEU A 9 43.82 7.64 17.74
CA LEU A 9 42.97 6.77 16.92
C LEU A 9 41.50 7.21 17.05
N LEU A 10 41.01 7.91 16.03
CA LEU A 10 39.60 8.36 15.96
C LEU A 10 38.73 7.15 15.59
N VAL A 11 38.15 6.45 16.57
CA VAL A 11 37.15 5.39 16.36
C VAL A 11 35.86 6.05 15.97
N GLY A 12 35.57 6.08 14.65
CA GLY A 12 34.29 6.53 14.12
C GLY A 12 33.20 5.58 14.55
N PHE A 13 32.32 6.00 15.44
CA PHE A 13 31.05 5.32 15.76
C PHE A 13 30.13 5.40 14.53
N MET A 14 30.11 4.35 13.71
CA MET A 14 29.05 4.18 12.71
C MET A 14 27.73 3.86 13.44
N LEU A 15 26.90 4.87 13.66
CA LEU A 15 25.52 4.64 14.08
C LEU A 15 24.80 3.91 12.95
N PRO A 16 24.12 2.78 13.23
CA PRO A 16 23.31 2.12 12.23
C PRO A 16 22.20 3.11 11.82
N SER A 17 22.23 3.53 10.56
CA SER A 17 21.14 4.27 9.95
C SER A 17 19.98 3.30 9.76
N PHE A 18 19.05 3.25 10.71
CA PHE A 18 17.79 2.55 10.50
C PHE A 18 17.10 3.26 9.34
N ALA A 19 16.95 2.57 8.23
CA ALA A 19 16.13 3.05 7.12
C ALA A 19 14.73 3.31 7.68
N GLN A 20 14.36 4.57 7.80
CA GLN A 20 13.07 4.97 8.34
C GLN A 20 11.99 4.47 7.39
N SER A 21 11.10 3.58 7.87
CA SER A 21 9.92 3.13 7.14
C SER A 21 8.96 4.31 6.88
N PHE A 22 8.07 4.17 5.93
CA PHE A 22 7.05 5.18 5.65
C PHE A 22 6.17 5.40 6.88
N GLU A 23 6.02 6.64 7.30
CA GLU A 23 5.01 7.08 8.25
C GLU A 23 4.21 8.23 7.63
N GLY A 24 2.89 8.07 7.51
CA GLY A 24 2.07 9.09 6.86
C GLY A 24 0.72 8.58 6.38
N VAL A 25 0.12 9.37 5.49
CA VAL A 25 -1.20 9.10 4.91
C VAL A 25 -1.10 9.06 3.40
N ILE A 26 -1.75 8.06 2.80
CA ILE A 26 -1.91 7.92 1.35
C ILE A 26 -3.40 7.91 1.05
N ASP A 27 -3.87 8.93 0.34
CA ASP A 27 -5.24 9.01 -0.16
C ASP A 27 -5.28 8.57 -1.61
N PHE A 28 -6.24 7.72 -1.95
CA PHE A 28 -6.43 7.28 -3.33
C PHE A 28 -7.90 7.02 -3.67
N ARG A 29 -8.17 7.01 -4.96
CA ARG A 29 -9.46 6.72 -5.56
C ARG A 29 -9.38 5.44 -6.38
N LYS A 30 -10.36 4.57 -6.20
CA LYS A 30 -10.59 3.43 -7.07
C LYS A 30 -11.84 3.70 -7.89
N THR A 31 -11.74 3.54 -9.21
CA THR A 31 -12.86 3.66 -10.14
C THR A 31 -13.11 2.30 -10.80
N ASN A 32 -14.36 1.88 -10.89
CA ASN A 32 -14.78 0.67 -11.58
C ASN A 32 -16.05 1.00 -12.39
N GLY A 33 -15.88 1.24 -13.67
CA GLY A 33 -16.95 1.82 -14.49
C GLY A 33 -17.32 3.22 -13.99
N VAL A 34 -18.57 3.39 -13.54
CA VAL A 34 -19.08 4.66 -13.00
C VAL A 34 -18.89 4.79 -11.49
N GLU A 35 -18.66 3.70 -10.80
CA GLU A 35 -18.50 3.65 -9.35
C GLU A 35 -17.13 4.21 -8.94
N LYS A 36 -17.13 5.09 -7.93
CA LYS A 36 -15.93 5.66 -7.33
C LYS A 36 -15.92 5.40 -5.83
N VAL A 37 -14.80 4.87 -5.35
CA VAL A 37 -14.58 4.64 -3.92
C VAL A 37 -13.28 5.33 -3.52
N TYR A 38 -13.31 6.06 -2.41
CA TYR A 38 -12.15 6.76 -1.86
C TYR A 38 -11.63 6.01 -0.66
N TYR A 39 -10.30 5.91 -0.57
CA TYR A 39 -9.61 5.26 0.54
C TYR A 39 -8.53 6.18 1.10
N SER A 40 -8.28 6.04 2.40
CA SER A 40 -7.14 6.66 3.07
C SER A 40 -6.37 5.59 3.83
N TYR A 41 -5.09 5.44 3.52
CA TYR A 41 -4.18 4.55 4.26
C TYR A 41 -3.33 5.40 5.20
N SER A 42 -3.51 5.23 6.50
CA SER A 42 -2.60 5.75 7.52
C SER A 42 -1.63 4.64 7.90
N VAL A 43 -0.34 4.91 7.78
CA VAL A 43 0.72 3.91 8.00
C VAL A 43 1.67 4.41 9.06
N LYS A 44 1.96 3.56 10.04
CA LYS A 44 2.96 3.80 11.07
C LYS A 44 3.53 2.48 11.57
N ASP A 45 4.83 2.33 11.52
CA ASP A 45 5.52 1.11 11.91
C ASP A 45 4.91 -0.14 11.21
N ASN A 46 4.43 -1.10 11.99
CA ASN A 46 3.75 -2.29 11.50
C ASN A 46 2.21 -2.17 11.49
N MET A 47 1.67 -0.96 11.69
CA MET A 47 0.25 -0.70 11.71
C MET A 47 -0.22 0.02 10.46
N VAL A 48 -1.29 -0.46 9.87
CA VAL A 48 -1.98 0.21 8.77
C VAL A 48 -3.46 0.36 9.11
N ARG A 49 -3.93 1.60 9.09
CA ARG A 49 -5.36 1.91 9.13
C ARG A 49 -5.84 2.20 7.71
N ILE A 50 -6.89 1.54 7.28
CA ILE A 50 -7.52 1.73 5.99
C ILE A 50 -8.92 2.27 6.23
N ASP A 51 -9.15 3.53 5.89
CA ASP A 51 -10.47 4.14 5.91
C ASP A 51 -11.07 4.10 4.51
N GLU A 52 -12.24 3.47 4.38
CA GLU A 52 -13.10 3.60 3.23
C GLU A 52 -14.02 4.79 3.43
N LYS A 53 -14.08 5.67 2.43
CA LYS A 53 -14.82 6.93 2.53
C LYS A 53 -16.06 6.88 1.64
N SER A 54 -17.03 7.72 1.99
CA SER A 54 -18.23 7.97 1.17
C SER A 54 -17.88 8.42 -0.26
N GLU A 55 -18.84 8.36 -1.16
CA GLU A 55 -18.68 8.70 -2.58
C GLU A 55 -18.19 10.14 -2.80
N ASP A 56 -18.50 11.05 -1.89
CA ASP A 56 -18.00 12.43 -1.87
C ASP A 56 -16.61 12.57 -1.23
N GLY A 57 -16.04 11.47 -0.71
CA GLY A 57 -14.72 11.40 -0.06
C GLY A 57 -14.64 12.03 1.33
N LYS A 58 -15.76 12.47 1.92
CA LYS A 58 -15.74 13.27 3.16
C LYS A 58 -15.89 12.43 4.43
N ASN A 59 -16.78 11.45 4.42
CA ASN A 59 -17.10 10.67 5.61
C ASN A 59 -16.44 9.30 5.56
N VAL A 60 -15.91 8.83 6.68
CA VAL A 60 -15.41 7.46 6.82
C VAL A 60 -16.62 6.55 7.09
N ILE A 61 -16.84 5.57 6.23
CA ILE A 61 -17.95 4.60 6.34
C ILE A 61 -17.50 3.29 6.97
N ALA A 62 -16.26 2.88 6.73
CA ALA A 62 -15.68 1.68 7.31
C ALA A 62 -14.18 1.86 7.55
N THR A 63 -13.65 1.15 8.52
CA THR A 63 -12.22 1.12 8.81
C THR A 63 -11.72 -0.30 8.97
N LEU A 64 -10.54 -0.58 8.41
CA LEU A 64 -9.75 -1.75 8.79
C LEU A 64 -8.52 -1.29 9.56
N LEU A 65 -8.28 -1.87 10.72
CA LEU A 65 -7.02 -1.79 11.43
C LEU A 65 -6.24 -3.07 11.18
N VAL A 66 -5.05 -2.94 10.63
CA VAL A 66 -4.22 -4.08 10.23
C VAL A 66 -2.88 -4.01 10.95
N ASN A 67 -2.56 -5.06 11.69
CA ASN A 67 -1.23 -5.26 12.25
C ASN A 67 -0.47 -6.23 11.33
N LEU A 68 0.58 -5.72 10.66
CA LEU A 68 1.35 -6.49 9.68
C LEU A 68 2.19 -7.60 10.32
N SER A 69 2.63 -7.40 11.57
CA SER A 69 3.46 -8.39 12.28
C SER A 69 2.62 -9.57 12.79
N SER A 70 1.50 -9.29 13.48
CA SER A 70 0.60 -10.34 13.99
C SER A 70 -0.37 -10.87 12.94
N LYS A 71 -0.47 -10.20 11.78
CA LYS A 71 -1.46 -10.45 10.71
C LYS A 71 -2.90 -10.32 11.18
N GLU A 72 -3.13 -9.54 12.22
CA GLU A 72 -4.47 -9.28 12.74
C GLU A 72 -5.18 -8.20 11.92
N ILE A 73 -6.46 -8.42 11.65
CA ILE A 73 -7.34 -7.46 10.97
C ILE A 73 -8.56 -7.25 11.84
N LEU A 74 -8.82 -5.99 12.24
CA LEU A 74 -10.04 -5.58 12.90
C LEU A 74 -10.85 -4.72 11.93
N ALA A 75 -12.10 -5.11 11.67
CA ALA A 75 -13.04 -4.35 10.85
C ALA A 75 -14.00 -3.57 11.74
N LEU A 76 -14.05 -2.25 11.56
CA LEU A 76 -14.85 -1.33 12.34
C LEU A 76 -16.01 -0.80 11.52
N SER A 77 -17.23 -0.83 12.09
CA SER A 77 -18.42 -0.14 11.58
C SER A 77 -18.68 1.09 12.44
N HIS A 78 -18.49 2.27 11.86
CA HIS A 78 -18.65 3.54 12.60
C HIS A 78 -20.10 3.85 12.94
N GLU A 79 -21.02 3.53 12.02
CA GLU A 79 -22.45 3.74 12.23
C GLU A 79 -22.98 2.92 13.42
N ARG A 80 -22.56 1.65 13.50
CA ARG A 80 -23.02 0.71 14.54
C ARG A 80 -22.17 0.76 15.81
N LYS A 81 -21.02 1.41 15.79
CA LYS A 81 -19.98 1.36 16.83
C LYS A 81 -19.61 -0.07 17.22
N LEU A 82 -19.42 -0.91 16.22
CA LEU A 82 -19.06 -2.31 16.37
C LEU A 82 -17.73 -2.58 15.70
N TYR A 83 -17.01 -3.58 16.18
CA TYR A 83 -15.86 -4.13 15.50
C TYR A 83 -15.86 -5.65 15.54
N MET A 84 -15.22 -6.25 14.55
CA MET A 84 -15.03 -7.70 14.48
C MET A 84 -13.62 -8.04 14.03
N LYS A 85 -13.11 -9.16 14.52
CA LYS A 85 -11.85 -9.73 14.02
C LYS A 85 -12.13 -10.43 12.70
N ARG A 86 -11.31 -10.14 11.71
CA ARG A 86 -11.33 -10.84 10.41
C ARG A 86 -10.13 -11.77 10.30
N GLU A 87 -10.34 -12.92 9.70
CA GLU A 87 -9.22 -13.80 9.35
C GLU A 87 -8.35 -13.15 8.27
N SER A 88 -7.04 -13.21 8.49
CA SER A 88 -6.07 -12.91 7.44
C SER A 88 -6.10 -14.02 6.40
N LYS A 89 -6.30 -13.65 5.14
CA LYS A 89 -6.24 -14.58 3.99
C LYS A 89 -5.10 -14.14 3.08
N THR A 90 -4.32 -15.10 2.60
CA THR A 90 -3.26 -14.79 1.65
C THR A 90 -3.87 -14.32 0.33
N THR A 91 -3.42 -13.17 -0.17
CA THR A 91 -3.76 -12.74 -1.52
C THR A 91 -3.05 -13.65 -2.51
N GLU A 92 -3.81 -14.34 -3.33
CA GLU A 92 -3.28 -15.21 -4.37
C GLU A 92 -2.74 -14.36 -5.52
N ARG A 93 -1.67 -14.84 -6.14
CA ARG A 93 -1.21 -14.27 -7.41
C ARG A 93 -2.18 -14.71 -8.51
N VAL A 94 -2.22 -13.93 -9.59
CA VAL A 94 -3.00 -14.35 -10.75
C VAL A 94 -2.52 -15.73 -11.25
N ALA A 95 -3.45 -16.64 -11.49
CA ALA A 95 -3.13 -17.99 -11.96
C ALA A 95 -2.50 -17.98 -13.35
N GLY A 96 -1.58 -18.89 -13.61
CA GLY A 96 -0.80 -18.97 -14.86
C GLY A 96 0.39 -18.02 -14.84
N SER A 97 0.99 -17.83 -16.02
CA SER A 97 2.18 -16.97 -16.21
C SER A 97 1.79 -15.72 -16.98
N PRO A 98 1.38 -14.63 -16.33
CA PRO A 98 1.09 -13.39 -17.03
C PRO A 98 2.38 -12.83 -17.65
N LYS A 99 2.26 -12.15 -18.79
CA LYS A 99 3.37 -11.45 -19.42
C LYS A 99 3.65 -10.16 -18.66
N ILE A 100 4.86 -10.06 -18.10
CA ILE A 100 5.35 -8.86 -17.41
C ILE A 100 6.20 -8.03 -18.37
N ILE A 101 5.91 -6.75 -18.49
CA ILE A 101 6.62 -5.82 -19.39
C ILE A 101 7.05 -4.62 -18.57
N ARG A 102 8.35 -4.42 -18.42
CA ARG A 102 8.96 -3.19 -17.93
C ARG A 102 9.27 -2.34 -19.14
N SER A 103 8.46 -1.31 -19.40
CA SER A 103 8.52 -0.56 -20.67
C SER A 103 9.69 0.42 -20.77
N GLY A 104 10.36 0.72 -19.65
CA GLY A 104 11.36 1.78 -19.57
C GLY A 104 10.77 3.20 -19.66
N ASN A 105 9.45 3.33 -19.73
CA ASN A 105 8.79 4.64 -19.73
C ASN A 105 8.82 5.22 -18.32
N HIS A 106 9.13 6.53 -18.23
CA HIS A 106 9.12 7.30 -17.01
C HIS A 106 8.15 8.47 -17.13
N ARG A 107 7.52 8.84 -16.00
CA ARG A 107 6.63 10.00 -15.91
C ARG A 107 6.55 10.51 -14.47
N PHE A 108 6.50 11.82 -14.29
CA PHE A 108 6.18 12.43 -13.02
C PHE A 108 4.65 12.41 -12.80
N ILE A 109 4.22 11.84 -11.67
CA ILE A 109 2.81 11.80 -11.27
C ILE A 109 2.74 12.27 -9.82
N GLY A 110 2.01 13.37 -9.57
CA GLY A 110 1.87 13.91 -8.20
C GLY A 110 3.20 14.28 -7.53
N GLY A 111 4.24 14.60 -8.30
CA GLY A 111 5.58 14.90 -7.78
C GLY A 111 6.51 13.68 -7.64
N TYR A 112 6.05 12.49 -7.98
CA TYR A 112 6.82 11.24 -7.89
C TYR A 112 7.34 10.84 -9.27
N ASP A 113 8.63 10.48 -9.36
CA ASP A 113 9.18 9.82 -10.54
C ASP A 113 8.68 8.38 -10.58
N CYS A 114 7.97 8.04 -11.64
CA CYS A 114 7.31 6.76 -11.79
C CYS A 114 7.78 6.07 -13.07
N GLU A 115 8.07 4.78 -12.95
CA GLU A 115 8.29 3.90 -14.09
C GLU A 115 7.04 3.07 -14.42
N GLN A 116 6.88 2.70 -15.68
CA GLN A 116 5.71 1.95 -16.13
C GLN A 116 5.98 0.45 -16.17
N TRP A 117 5.18 -0.32 -15.42
CA TRP A 117 5.11 -1.77 -15.50
C TRP A 117 3.76 -2.21 -16.02
N ARG A 118 3.73 -3.20 -16.89
CA ARG A 118 2.49 -3.75 -17.44
C ARG A 118 2.43 -5.25 -17.21
N VAL A 119 1.25 -5.71 -16.78
CA VAL A 119 0.95 -7.13 -16.57
C VAL A 119 -0.20 -7.48 -17.49
N LYS A 120 0.08 -8.37 -18.46
CA LYS A 120 -0.90 -8.80 -19.45
C LYS A 120 -1.24 -10.27 -19.26
N LYS A 121 -2.52 -10.59 -19.24
CA LYS A 121 -3.02 -11.97 -19.25
C LYS A 121 -3.96 -12.17 -20.44
N GLU A 122 -3.44 -12.81 -21.47
CA GLU A 122 -4.16 -12.98 -22.73
C GLU A 122 -5.43 -13.84 -22.58
N SER A 123 -5.38 -14.87 -21.73
CA SER A 123 -6.54 -15.73 -21.45
C SER A 123 -7.70 -15.00 -20.78
N GLU A 124 -7.47 -13.87 -20.13
CA GLU A 124 -8.50 -13.02 -19.52
C GLU A 124 -8.79 -11.77 -20.32
N ASN A 125 -8.15 -11.59 -21.46
CA ASN A 125 -8.28 -10.38 -22.28
C ASN A 125 -7.99 -9.09 -21.49
N THR A 126 -7.06 -9.14 -20.53
CA THR A 126 -6.85 -8.09 -19.56
C THR A 126 -5.38 -7.66 -19.52
N GLU A 127 -5.16 -6.36 -19.46
CA GLU A 127 -3.86 -5.75 -19.19
C GLU A 127 -4.03 -4.71 -18.06
N ILE A 128 -3.12 -4.73 -17.09
CA ILE A 128 -3.02 -3.67 -16.09
C ILE A 128 -1.68 -2.97 -16.25
N SER A 129 -1.73 -1.66 -16.44
CA SER A 129 -0.56 -0.78 -16.44
C SER A 129 -0.44 -0.11 -15.09
N TYR A 130 0.70 -0.29 -14.43
CA TYR A 130 1.06 0.36 -13.17
C TYR A 130 2.12 1.43 -13.46
N TRP A 131 1.95 2.61 -12.88
CA TRP A 131 2.98 3.59 -12.70
C TRP A 131 3.47 3.50 -11.27
N VAL A 132 4.68 3.04 -11.08
CA VAL A 132 5.24 2.74 -9.76
C VAL A 132 6.38 3.68 -9.42
N THR A 133 6.44 4.12 -8.18
CA THR A 133 7.56 4.88 -7.63
C THR A 133 8.30 4.05 -6.60
N LYS A 134 9.61 4.22 -6.51
CA LYS A 134 10.47 3.57 -5.52
C LYS A 134 10.61 4.46 -4.28
N GLY A 135 10.50 3.85 -3.09
CA GLY A 135 10.62 4.58 -1.83
C GLY A 135 10.51 3.69 -0.61
N LYS A 136 10.14 4.28 0.51
CA LYS A 136 10.01 3.61 1.81
C LYS A 136 8.68 2.85 1.97
N TYR A 137 8.22 2.16 0.94
CA TYR A 137 6.91 1.52 0.91
C TYR A 137 6.93 0.04 1.29
N ASP A 138 7.83 -0.35 2.18
CA ASP A 138 8.03 -1.75 2.60
C ASP A 138 6.77 -2.36 3.25
N PHE A 139 5.87 -1.52 3.78
CA PHE A 139 4.58 -1.95 4.33
C PHE A 139 3.63 -2.54 3.27
N PHE A 140 3.76 -2.14 2.00
CA PHE A 140 2.73 -2.38 0.99
C PHE A 140 2.58 -3.86 0.62
N LEU A 141 3.68 -4.57 0.39
CA LEU A 141 3.61 -6.00 0.06
C LEU A 141 3.11 -6.85 1.24
N PRO A 142 3.59 -6.67 2.49
CA PRO A 142 2.99 -7.30 3.65
C PRO A 142 1.50 -7.01 3.79
N LEU A 143 1.07 -5.76 3.56
CA LEU A 143 -0.34 -5.38 3.61
C LEU A 143 -1.19 -6.16 2.59
N LEU A 144 -0.76 -6.23 1.33
CA LEU A 144 -1.45 -7.03 0.32
C LEU A 144 -1.51 -8.50 0.73
N GLY A 145 -0.43 -9.03 1.32
CA GLY A 145 -0.36 -10.41 1.81
C GLY A 145 -1.37 -10.71 2.91
N VAL A 146 -1.61 -9.75 3.82
CA VAL A 146 -2.52 -9.92 4.97
C VAL A 146 -3.99 -9.75 4.58
N LEU A 147 -4.31 -8.83 3.66
CA LEU A 147 -5.68 -8.44 3.33
C LEU A 147 -6.49 -9.49 2.56
N GLY A 148 -5.85 -10.48 1.94
CA GLY A 148 -6.53 -11.49 1.12
C GLY A 148 -7.32 -10.88 -0.05
N ARG A 149 -6.75 -9.86 -0.69
CA ARG A 149 -7.40 -9.18 -1.81
C ARG A 149 -7.60 -10.13 -3.00
N LYS A 150 -8.80 -10.06 -3.60
CA LYS A 150 -9.15 -10.81 -4.81
C LYS A 150 -9.26 -9.93 -6.04
N ASP A 151 -9.15 -8.60 -5.88
CA ASP A 151 -9.22 -7.68 -7.01
C ASP A 151 -7.95 -7.77 -7.88
N ARG A 152 -8.13 -7.49 -9.18
CA ARG A 152 -7.07 -7.63 -10.16
C ARG A 152 -5.89 -6.70 -9.93
N PHE A 153 -6.11 -5.50 -9.39
CA PHE A 153 -5.00 -4.59 -9.08
C PHE A 153 -4.02 -5.19 -8.09
N ALA A 154 -4.51 -5.92 -7.08
CA ALA A 154 -3.65 -6.59 -6.11
C ALA A 154 -3.03 -7.88 -6.66
N THR A 155 -3.84 -8.76 -7.26
CA THR A 155 -3.39 -10.09 -7.71
C THR A 155 -2.38 -10.01 -8.86
N TYR A 156 -2.57 -9.07 -9.80
CA TYR A 156 -1.65 -8.82 -10.91
C TYR A 156 -0.37 -8.14 -10.43
N TYR A 157 -0.46 -7.17 -9.50
CA TYR A 157 0.73 -6.54 -8.91
C TYR A 157 1.62 -7.56 -8.20
N LEU A 158 1.02 -8.49 -7.46
CA LEU A 158 1.76 -9.57 -6.79
C LEU A 158 2.45 -10.55 -7.74
N SER A 159 2.11 -10.55 -9.03
CA SER A 159 2.77 -11.38 -10.03
C SER A 159 4.05 -10.75 -10.59
N ILE A 160 4.31 -9.47 -10.32
CA ILE A 160 5.50 -8.76 -10.79
C ILE A 160 6.71 -9.17 -9.92
N PRO A 161 7.83 -9.64 -10.49
CA PRO A 161 9.05 -9.90 -9.73
C PRO A 161 9.73 -8.59 -9.29
N GLU A 162 10.59 -8.65 -8.28
CA GLU A 162 11.47 -7.54 -7.85
C GLU A 162 10.71 -6.21 -7.63
N ARG A 163 9.57 -6.29 -6.93
CA ARG A 163 8.67 -5.16 -6.67
C ARG A 163 8.82 -4.57 -5.26
N GLU A 164 9.79 -5.09 -4.50
CA GLU A 164 10.06 -4.66 -3.13
C GLU A 164 10.47 -3.19 -3.09
N GLY A 165 9.87 -2.41 -2.17
CA GLY A 165 10.10 -0.97 -2.04
C GLY A 165 9.43 -0.11 -3.13
N TYR A 166 8.63 -0.72 -4.03
CA TYR A 166 7.84 0.02 -5.00
C TYR A 166 6.38 0.14 -4.57
N PHE A 167 5.77 1.26 -4.94
CA PHE A 167 4.37 1.55 -4.68
C PHE A 167 3.67 2.05 -5.96
N PRO A 168 2.48 1.49 -6.31
CA PRO A 168 1.73 1.94 -7.48
C PRO A 168 1.02 3.27 -7.19
N VAL A 169 1.42 4.32 -7.90
CA VAL A 169 0.81 5.66 -7.81
C VAL A 169 -0.42 5.78 -8.72
N ASP A 170 -0.38 5.09 -9.85
CA ASP A 170 -1.50 4.99 -10.79
C ASP A 170 -1.53 3.59 -11.40
N ALA A 171 -2.71 3.00 -11.49
CA ALA A 171 -2.89 1.70 -12.12
C ALA A 171 -4.18 1.71 -12.94
N VAL A 172 -4.11 1.24 -14.18
CA VAL A 172 -5.24 1.24 -15.11
C VAL A 172 -5.42 -0.16 -15.69
N GLU A 173 -6.62 -0.71 -15.48
CA GLU A 173 -7.06 -1.96 -16.10
C GLU A 173 -7.71 -1.67 -17.45
N ARG A 174 -7.31 -2.41 -18.49
CA ARG A 174 -7.86 -2.32 -19.85
C ARG A 174 -8.17 -3.70 -20.41
N ASP A 175 -9.20 -3.76 -21.25
CA ASP A 175 -9.46 -4.93 -22.08
C ASP A 175 -8.56 -4.97 -23.34
N ALA A 176 -8.73 -6.00 -24.20
CA ALA A 176 -7.97 -6.14 -25.44
C ALA A 176 -8.23 -5.01 -26.45
N GLN A 177 -9.39 -4.38 -26.40
CA GLN A 177 -9.77 -3.22 -27.24
C GLN A 177 -9.25 -1.90 -26.65
N ARG A 178 -8.49 -1.95 -25.54
CA ARG A 178 -7.95 -0.81 -24.78
C ARG A 178 -8.98 0.05 -24.05
N ASN A 179 -10.20 -0.42 -23.91
CA ASN A 179 -11.19 0.26 -23.08
C ASN A 179 -10.77 0.16 -21.61
N GLU A 180 -10.82 1.28 -20.89
CA GLU A 180 -10.57 1.32 -19.45
C GLU A 180 -11.74 0.65 -18.71
N LYS A 181 -11.41 -0.34 -17.87
CA LYS A 181 -12.37 -1.08 -17.03
C LYS A 181 -12.32 -0.64 -15.58
N GLY A 182 -11.17 -0.19 -15.14
CA GLY A 182 -10.99 0.31 -13.79
C GLY A 182 -9.68 1.07 -13.63
N ARG A 183 -9.61 1.86 -12.57
CA ARG A 183 -8.42 2.64 -12.23
C ARG A 183 -8.22 2.71 -10.73
N LEU A 184 -6.98 2.69 -10.31
CA LEU A 184 -6.52 3.03 -8.98
C LEU A 184 -5.56 4.21 -9.10
N GLU A 185 -5.89 5.32 -8.46
CA GLU A 185 -5.16 6.58 -8.59
C GLU A 185 -4.86 7.15 -7.21
N VAL A 186 -3.59 7.39 -6.92
CA VAL A 186 -3.18 8.12 -5.72
C VAL A 186 -3.50 9.60 -5.91
N ILE A 187 -4.23 10.16 -4.94
CA ILE A 187 -4.58 11.57 -4.90
C ILE A 187 -3.49 12.36 -4.19
N GLN A 188 -3.00 11.80 -3.08
CA GLN A 188 -2.00 12.45 -2.24
C GLN A 188 -1.21 11.41 -1.46
N ILE A 189 0.08 11.66 -1.28
CA ILE A 189 0.95 11.00 -0.29
C ILE A 189 1.49 12.09 0.62
N ALA A 190 1.23 11.99 1.92
CA ALA A 190 1.68 12.95 2.93
C ALA A 190 2.49 12.22 4.00
N GLU A 191 3.82 12.36 3.94
CA GLU A 191 4.69 11.89 5.03
C GLU A 191 4.50 12.82 6.24
N LYS A 192 4.09 12.25 7.36
CA LYS A 192 3.89 12.99 8.62
C LYS A 192 3.81 12.02 9.78
N LYS A 193 4.17 12.49 10.98
CA LYS A 193 3.97 11.71 12.21
C LYS A 193 2.50 11.53 12.49
N LEU A 194 2.12 10.31 12.90
CA LEU A 194 0.77 9.93 13.21
C LEU A 194 0.63 9.59 14.70
N ASP A 195 -0.52 9.92 15.27
CA ASP A 195 -0.86 9.53 16.63
C ASP A 195 -1.21 8.04 16.73
N ASN A 196 -0.75 7.38 17.79
CA ASN A 196 -1.02 5.95 18.02
C ASN A 196 -2.51 5.65 18.22
N SER A 197 -3.30 6.62 18.68
CA SER A 197 -4.74 6.49 18.86
C SER A 197 -5.50 6.19 17.57
N LEU A 198 -4.92 6.51 16.40
CA LEU A 198 -5.50 6.17 15.09
C LEU A 198 -5.57 4.66 14.84
N PHE A 199 -4.72 3.88 15.51
CA PHE A 199 -4.53 2.45 15.26
C PHE A 199 -5.14 1.57 16.35
N VAL A 200 -5.99 2.12 17.21
CA VAL A 200 -6.70 1.38 18.25
C VAL A 200 -8.21 1.45 18.05
N VAL A 201 -8.90 0.42 18.49
CA VAL A 201 -10.37 0.42 18.50
C VAL A 201 -10.85 1.45 19.51
N PRO A 202 -11.76 2.38 19.14
CA PRO A 202 -12.30 3.34 20.09
C PRO A 202 -13.03 2.64 21.27
N ILE A 203 -12.86 3.12 22.47
CA ILE A 203 -13.41 2.51 23.69
C ILE A 203 -14.94 2.36 23.68
N SER A 204 -15.63 3.18 22.87
CA SER A 204 -17.09 3.13 22.70
C SER A 204 -17.57 2.03 21.75
N TYR A 205 -16.67 1.22 21.16
CA TYR A 205 -17.05 0.16 20.22
C TYR A 205 -17.13 -1.18 20.93
N MET A 206 -18.17 -1.94 20.61
CA MET A 206 -18.36 -3.29 21.13
C MET A 206 -17.86 -4.32 20.11
N GLN A 207 -17.28 -5.40 20.62
CA GLN A 207 -16.87 -6.53 19.78
C GLN A 207 -18.11 -7.36 19.39
N MET A 208 -18.23 -7.65 18.12
CA MET A 208 -19.17 -8.66 17.64
C MET A 208 -18.54 -10.04 17.84
N GLU A 209 -19.26 -10.93 18.51
CA GLU A 209 -18.95 -12.35 18.52
C GLU A 209 -19.36 -12.96 17.18
N ASN A 210 -18.51 -13.87 16.67
CA ASN A 210 -18.76 -14.62 15.43
C ASN A 210 -19.75 -15.77 15.67
#